data_8b9de11dedf63f8d762733b9390701af
#
_entry.id   8b9de11dedf63f8d762733b9390701af
#
_cell.length_a   1.000
_cell.length_b   1.000
_cell.length_c   1.000
_cell.angle_alpha   90.00
_cell.angle_beta   90.00
_cell.angle_gamma   90.00
#
_symmetry.space_group_name_H-M   'P 1'
#
loop_
_entity.id
_entity.type
_entity.pdbx_description
1 polymer ?
#
loop_
_entity_poly.entity_id
_entity_poly.type
_entity_poly.pdbx_seq_one_letter_code
_entity_poly.pdbx_strand_id
1 'polypeptide(L)'
;EKQEFYKILFEIFTYIENFIIKEFKNNSFDFMITQGILNYFKNEDLSENIAFIESIDDKNDEILLKYYFSDINHTNKILLDEKEAIIKHSKIRQYDLLDKVFLYEKRMWLKINKNSKILDIFVNSQKLQLVFDNVYINDLTLVFKTLHKLKKQRAKNANLWIFADMSSRADDNAEHLYRYVMNNHPKQKIVFALRKDSCDYLRLKKEGFNLVDPRTLYFKYLLFKTSKIISSHIDKYIFNAFGGDTLQSKDFIFLQHGVTKDDISNWVNKRKIDIFITSTKAEYNSIAGDFNHYKFSTKEVVLTGLARWDALIKNNVLNTKQILIMPTWREYLSGKIQKYEVRTKNPDFIKSLYFQKWQEFLCSKELENLAKKYGYSVVFIPHPQVRIYLDDFNLPSYIITSYKTSMQKLFCTSSLMITDYSSVAFEMAILNKFVLYYQFDKDDFFSRHTYTQGYFSYKRDGFGEILEDKYTLLNKLKELIIYISTNSKNNIVENKIIFTNKKNCQRIYHKIFEIL
;
A
#
# COMPACT_ATOMS: atom_id res chain seq x y z
N GLU A 1 30.15 -3.84 -19.32
CA GLU A 1 29.19 -4.82 -18.75
C GLU A 1 27.73 -4.45 -19.05
N LYS A 2 27.23 -3.25 -18.66
CA LYS A 2 25.82 -2.87 -18.95
C LYS A 2 25.52 -2.82 -20.46
N GLN A 3 26.41 -2.26 -21.29
CA GLN A 3 26.21 -2.20 -22.75
C GLN A 3 26.24 -3.59 -23.41
N GLU A 4 27.08 -4.47 -22.93
CA GLU A 4 27.18 -5.84 -23.44
C GLU A 4 25.96 -6.68 -23.04
N PHE A 5 25.43 -6.48 -21.82
CA PHE A 5 24.19 -7.07 -21.38
C PHE A 5 22.98 -6.57 -22.19
N TYR A 6 22.90 -5.29 -22.53
CA TYR A 6 21.89 -4.73 -23.42
C TYR A 6 21.95 -5.36 -24.82
N LYS A 7 23.16 -5.59 -25.35
CA LYS A 7 23.35 -6.23 -26.65
C LYS A 7 22.85 -7.68 -26.66
N ILE A 8 23.17 -8.43 -25.61
CA ILE A 8 22.69 -9.82 -25.42
C ILE A 8 21.17 -9.85 -25.28
N LEU A 9 20.58 -8.95 -24.49
CA LEU A 9 19.13 -8.83 -24.36
C LEU A 9 18.47 -8.50 -25.70
N PHE A 10 19.04 -7.59 -26.48
CA PHE A 10 18.55 -7.25 -27.83
C PHE A 10 18.58 -8.46 -28.74
N GLU A 11 19.68 -9.22 -28.77
CA GLU A 11 19.79 -10.44 -29.57
C GLU A 11 18.75 -11.49 -29.14
N ILE A 12 18.54 -11.68 -27.83
CA ILE A 12 17.52 -12.58 -27.30
C ILE A 12 16.11 -12.11 -27.68
N PHE A 13 15.80 -10.82 -27.54
CA PHE A 13 14.49 -10.27 -27.90
C PHE A 13 14.24 -10.33 -29.41
N THR A 14 15.25 -10.07 -30.23
CA THR A 14 15.13 -10.18 -31.69
C THR A 14 14.91 -11.64 -32.15
N TYR A 15 15.56 -12.60 -31.49
CA TYR A 15 15.33 -14.02 -31.72
C TYR A 15 13.92 -14.47 -31.31
N ILE A 16 13.41 -13.94 -30.18
CA ILE A 16 12.09 -14.24 -29.62
C ILE A 16 10.98 -13.43 -30.33
N GLU A 17 11.30 -12.36 -31.08
CA GLU A 17 10.31 -11.48 -31.73
C GLU A 17 9.28 -12.26 -32.56
N ASN A 18 9.75 -13.18 -33.40
CA ASN A 18 8.88 -14.02 -34.24
C ASN A 18 8.03 -15.01 -33.40
N PHE A 19 8.55 -15.46 -32.26
CA PHE A 19 7.83 -16.33 -31.32
C PHE A 19 6.77 -15.54 -30.53
N ILE A 20 7.11 -14.36 -30.04
CA ILE A 20 6.22 -13.47 -29.29
C ILE A 20 5.05 -12.99 -30.15
N ILE A 21 5.31 -12.54 -31.37
CA ILE A 21 4.28 -12.13 -32.34
C ILE A 21 3.33 -13.28 -32.68
N LYS A 22 3.81 -14.52 -32.65
CA LYS A 22 3.01 -15.71 -32.91
C LYS A 22 2.19 -16.19 -31.75
N GLU A 23 2.70 -16.06 -30.53
CA GLU A 23 2.07 -16.56 -29.28
C GLU A 23 1.18 -15.52 -28.58
N PHE A 24 1.54 -14.24 -28.64
CA PHE A 24 0.73 -13.16 -28.07
C PHE A 24 -0.19 -12.58 -29.16
N LYS A 25 -1.48 -12.47 -28.84
CA LYS A 25 -2.40 -11.75 -29.71
C LYS A 25 -1.99 -10.28 -29.80
N ASN A 26 -1.94 -9.72 -30.98
CA ASN A 26 -1.54 -8.31 -31.24
C ASN A 26 -2.32 -7.27 -30.45
N ASN A 27 -3.46 -7.65 -29.85
CA ASN A 27 -4.31 -6.79 -29.03
C ASN A 27 -4.17 -7.05 -27.53
N SER A 28 -3.14 -7.77 -27.07
CA SER A 28 -2.90 -8.04 -25.64
C SER A 28 -1.99 -7.00 -25.00
N PHE A 29 -2.15 -6.83 -23.69
CA PHE A 29 -1.26 -5.98 -22.88
C PHE A 29 0.21 -6.45 -22.97
N ASP A 30 0.43 -7.76 -22.87
CA ASP A 30 1.78 -8.33 -22.90
C ASP A 30 2.47 -8.10 -24.25
N PHE A 31 1.71 -8.13 -25.35
CA PHE A 31 2.20 -7.76 -26.66
C PHE A 31 2.70 -6.32 -26.72
N MET A 32 1.92 -5.36 -26.20
CA MET A 32 2.28 -3.94 -26.21
C MET A 32 3.53 -3.64 -25.39
N ILE A 33 3.69 -4.27 -24.21
CA ILE A 33 4.90 -4.13 -23.40
C ILE A 33 6.12 -4.71 -24.12
N THR A 34 5.97 -5.88 -24.72
CA THR A 34 7.05 -6.53 -25.44
C THR A 34 7.46 -5.72 -26.66
N GLN A 35 6.48 -5.20 -27.43
CA GLN A 35 6.74 -4.33 -28.57
C GLN A 35 7.44 -3.03 -28.15
N GLY A 36 7.03 -2.43 -27.03
CA GLY A 36 7.70 -1.25 -26.45
C GLY A 36 9.17 -1.53 -26.10
N ILE A 37 9.47 -2.69 -25.54
CA ILE A 37 10.85 -3.11 -25.24
C ILE A 37 11.65 -3.26 -26.55
N LEU A 38 11.10 -3.95 -27.56
CA LEU A 38 11.75 -4.15 -28.84
C LEU A 38 12.05 -2.82 -29.55
N ASN A 39 11.06 -1.93 -29.62
CA ASN A 39 11.21 -0.63 -30.27
C ASN A 39 12.24 0.25 -29.53
N TYR A 40 12.27 0.18 -28.19
CA TYR A 40 13.28 0.88 -27.41
C TYR A 40 14.70 0.45 -27.79
N PHE A 41 14.96 -0.85 -27.95
CA PHE A 41 16.27 -1.35 -28.36
C PHE A 41 16.61 -1.04 -29.84
N LYS A 42 15.60 -0.98 -30.71
CA LYS A 42 15.77 -0.59 -32.12
C LYS A 42 15.88 0.93 -32.32
N ASN A 43 15.67 1.70 -31.23
CA ASN A 43 15.56 3.15 -31.25
C ASN A 43 14.45 3.64 -32.21
N GLU A 44 13.33 2.93 -32.20
CA GLU A 44 12.13 3.17 -33.00
C GLU A 44 10.99 3.60 -32.06
N ASP A 45 10.09 4.43 -32.58
CA ASP A 45 8.87 4.77 -31.85
C ASP A 45 7.87 3.61 -31.85
N LEU A 46 7.03 3.55 -30.83
CA LEU A 46 5.97 2.56 -30.78
C LEU A 46 4.96 2.85 -31.89
N SER A 47 4.88 1.97 -32.88
CA SER A 47 4.04 2.11 -34.07
C SER A 47 2.62 1.56 -33.91
N GLU A 48 2.33 0.90 -32.80
CA GLU A 48 1.04 0.26 -32.55
C GLU A 48 -0.05 1.28 -32.21
N ASN A 49 -1.03 1.40 -33.11
CA ASN A 49 -2.13 2.35 -33.00
C ASN A 49 -3.34 1.74 -32.29
N ILE A 50 -3.16 1.27 -31.06
CA ILE A 50 -4.19 0.58 -30.28
C ILE A 50 -4.48 1.30 -28.99
N ALA A 51 -5.76 1.48 -28.68
CA ALA A 51 -6.25 1.90 -27.38
C ALA A 51 -7.15 0.83 -26.77
N PHE A 52 -7.11 0.66 -25.47
CA PHE A 52 -7.85 -0.36 -24.73
C PHE A 52 -8.90 0.28 -23.82
N ILE A 53 -10.11 -0.27 -23.84
CA ILE A 53 -11.05 -0.08 -22.73
C ILE A 53 -10.76 -1.16 -21.70
N GLU A 54 -10.09 -0.81 -20.60
CA GLU A 54 -9.63 -1.76 -19.58
C GLU A 54 -10.71 -2.10 -18.57
N SER A 55 -11.55 -1.13 -18.23
CA SER A 55 -12.52 -1.28 -17.14
C SER A 55 -13.76 -0.41 -17.36
N ILE A 56 -14.86 -0.81 -16.75
CA ILE A 56 -16.13 -0.09 -16.75
C ILE A 56 -16.51 0.21 -15.30
N ASP A 57 -16.76 1.48 -14.99
CA ASP A 57 -17.43 1.91 -13.77
C ASP A 57 -18.95 1.98 -14.02
N ASP A 58 -19.64 0.94 -13.57
CA ASP A 58 -21.07 0.76 -13.81
C ASP A 58 -21.96 1.69 -12.97
N LYS A 59 -21.41 2.42 -11.98
CA LYS A 59 -22.15 3.40 -11.17
C LYS A 59 -22.16 4.77 -11.84
N ASN A 60 -21.00 5.19 -12.32
CA ASN A 60 -20.79 6.53 -12.85
C ASN A 60 -20.97 6.60 -14.37
N ASP A 61 -21.22 5.46 -15.03
CA ASP A 61 -21.25 5.32 -16.49
C ASP A 61 -19.93 5.84 -17.10
N GLU A 62 -18.81 5.37 -16.55
CA GLU A 62 -17.47 5.74 -17.00
C GLU A 62 -16.71 4.51 -17.49
N ILE A 63 -15.84 4.73 -18.45
CA ILE A 63 -14.89 3.73 -18.95
C ILE A 63 -13.47 4.17 -18.69
N LEU A 64 -12.59 3.23 -18.34
CA LEU A 64 -11.16 3.45 -18.27
C LEU A 64 -10.53 3.12 -19.61
N LEU A 65 -10.12 4.16 -20.29
CA LEU A 65 -9.36 4.09 -21.53
C LEU A 65 -7.88 4.12 -21.23
N LYS A 66 -7.09 3.31 -21.95
CA LYS A 66 -5.62 3.39 -21.91
C LYS A 66 -5.01 3.20 -23.30
N TYR A 67 -3.86 3.82 -23.52
CA TYR A 67 -2.98 3.60 -24.65
C TYR A 67 -1.52 3.82 -24.24
N TYR A 68 -0.60 3.38 -25.10
CA TYR A 68 0.84 3.41 -24.85
C TYR A 68 1.55 4.35 -25.82
N PHE A 69 2.66 4.96 -25.37
CA PHE A 69 3.47 5.87 -26.16
C PHE A 69 4.91 5.89 -25.63
N SER A 70 5.87 6.20 -26.52
CA SER A 70 7.30 6.36 -26.21
C SER A 70 7.72 7.82 -26.10
N ASP A 71 7.13 8.74 -26.88
CA ASP A 71 7.43 10.18 -26.85
C ASP A 71 6.52 10.92 -25.85
N ILE A 72 7.14 11.55 -24.87
CA ILE A 72 6.43 12.33 -23.83
C ILE A 72 5.72 13.58 -24.41
N ASN A 73 6.18 14.07 -25.56
CA ASN A 73 5.62 15.27 -26.21
C ASN A 73 4.44 14.95 -27.13
N HIS A 74 3.91 13.71 -27.10
CA HIS A 74 2.78 13.32 -27.94
C HIS A 74 1.53 14.18 -27.66
N THR A 75 0.78 14.45 -28.74
CA THR A 75 -0.54 15.09 -28.63
C THR A 75 -1.64 14.05 -28.65
N ASN A 76 -2.72 14.28 -27.93
CA ASN A 76 -3.89 13.41 -28.01
C ASN A 76 -5.18 14.20 -28.20
N LYS A 77 -6.15 13.60 -28.90
CA LYS A 77 -7.52 14.10 -29.05
C LYS A 77 -8.48 12.94 -28.92
N ILE A 78 -9.48 13.08 -28.08
CA ILE A 78 -10.48 12.04 -27.82
C ILE A 78 -11.86 12.60 -28.08
N LEU A 79 -12.58 11.96 -28.99
CA LEU A 79 -13.92 12.36 -29.41
C LEU A 79 -14.93 11.28 -29.07
N LEU A 80 -16.04 11.66 -28.46
CA LEU A 80 -17.20 10.84 -28.24
C LEU A 80 -18.36 11.39 -29.06
N ASP A 81 -18.81 10.63 -30.06
CA ASP A 81 -19.80 11.06 -31.05
C ASP A 81 -19.43 12.44 -31.68
N GLU A 82 -18.19 12.55 -32.18
CA GLU A 82 -17.58 13.72 -32.83
C GLU A 82 -17.34 14.94 -31.91
N LYS A 83 -17.73 14.86 -30.63
CA LYS A 83 -17.49 15.91 -29.63
C LYS A 83 -16.32 15.57 -28.72
N GLU A 84 -15.58 16.56 -28.31
CA GLU A 84 -14.47 16.36 -27.39
C GLU A 84 -14.94 15.73 -26.06
N ALA A 85 -14.30 14.62 -25.69
CA ALA A 85 -14.66 13.88 -24.50
C ALA A 85 -14.19 14.57 -23.22
N ILE A 86 -15.05 14.60 -22.20
CA ILE A 86 -14.71 15.16 -20.89
C ILE A 86 -13.92 14.11 -20.08
N ILE A 87 -12.65 14.41 -19.81
CA ILE A 87 -11.77 13.58 -19.00
C ILE A 87 -11.67 14.21 -17.61
N LYS A 88 -12.20 13.53 -16.60
CA LYS A 88 -12.15 14.01 -15.20
C LYS A 88 -10.88 13.58 -14.47
N HIS A 89 -10.41 12.38 -14.75
CA HIS A 89 -9.27 11.78 -14.11
C HIS A 89 -8.34 11.17 -15.15
N SER A 90 -7.07 11.48 -15.06
CA SER A 90 -6.05 10.92 -15.94
C SER A 90 -4.80 10.55 -15.15
N LYS A 91 -3.99 9.69 -15.74
CA LYS A 91 -2.73 9.19 -15.18
C LYS A 91 -1.77 8.86 -16.30
N ILE A 92 -0.51 9.26 -16.15
CA ILE A 92 0.60 8.72 -16.94
C ILE A 92 1.41 7.81 -16.02
N ARG A 93 1.45 6.54 -16.38
CA ARG A 93 2.28 5.53 -15.74
C ARG A 93 3.52 5.29 -16.59
N GLN A 94 4.67 5.02 -15.96
CA GLN A 94 5.90 4.69 -16.66
C GLN A 94 6.29 3.23 -16.47
N TYR A 95 7.05 2.72 -17.44
CA TYR A 95 7.67 1.40 -17.42
C TYR A 95 9.17 1.55 -17.63
N ASP A 96 9.93 1.01 -16.69
CA ASP A 96 11.38 1.11 -16.67
C ASP A 96 12.01 -0.26 -16.98
N LEU A 97 13.11 -0.22 -17.71
CA LEU A 97 13.98 -1.36 -17.92
C LEU A 97 15.42 -0.91 -17.65
N LEU A 98 16.08 -1.53 -16.67
CA LEU A 98 17.46 -1.24 -16.28
C LEU A 98 17.70 0.26 -16.02
N ASP A 99 16.87 0.84 -15.17
CA ASP A 99 16.89 2.26 -14.76
C ASP A 99 16.59 3.28 -15.89
N LYS A 100 16.02 2.83 -17.02
CA LYS A 100 15.59 3.71 -18.11
C LYS A 100 14.13 3.50 -18.43
N VAL A 101 13.38 4.60 -18.54
CA VAL A 101 12.00 4.56 -19.01
C VAL A 101 12.00 4.23 -20.50
N PHE A 102 11.26 3.20 -20.90
CA PHE A 102 11.13 2.78 -22.29
C PHE A 102 9.71 2.93 -22.82
N LEU A 103 8.71 3.06 -21.95
CA LEU A 103 7.31 3.13 -22.34
C LEU A 103 6.49 3.90 -21.30
N TYR A 104 5.52 4.62 -21.78
CA TYR A 104 4.49 5.27 -20.96
C TYR A 104 3.10 4.70 -21.29
N GLU A 105 2.24 4.66 -20.28
CA GLU A 105 0.83 4.28 -20.39
C GLU A 105 -0.03 5.47 -19.97
N LYS A 106 -0.83 6.02 -20.88
CA LYS A 106 -1.87 7.01 -20.55
C LYS A 106 -3.14 6.28 -20.16
N ARG A 107 -3.69 6.64 -19.02
CA ARG A 107 -4.94 6.11 -18.45
C ARG A 107 -5.91 7.27 -18.25
N MET A 108 -7.16 7.11 -18.66
CA MET A 108 -8.16 8.19 -18.61
C MET A 108 -9.53 7.62 -18.30
N TRP A 109 -10.25 8.25 -17.37
CA TRP A 109 -11.64 7.95 -17.10
C TRP A 109 -12.54 8.89 -17.92
N LEU A 110 -13.35 8.29 -18.80
CA LEU A 110 -14.30 9.00 -19.68
C LEU A 110 -15.72 8.65 -19.28
N LYS A 111 -16.56 9.66 -19.18
CA LYS A 111 -17.99 9.46 -19.03
C LYS A 111 -18.62 9.13 -20.38
N ILE A 112 -19.46 8.08 -20.42
CA ILE A 112 -20.25 7.69 -21.60
C ILE A 112 -21.74 7.89 -21.31
N ASN A 113 -22.48 8.35 -22.32
CA ASN A 113 -23.92 8.51 -22.23
C ASN A 113 -24.62 7.30 -22.87
N LYS A 114 -25.84 6.99 -22.45
CA LYS A 114 -26.60 5.83 -22.96
C LYS A 114 -26.74 5.78 -24.49
N ASN A 115 -26.64 6.93 -25.17
CA ASN A 115 -26.78 7.07 -26.62
C ASN A 115 -25.44 7.20 -27.33
N SER A 116 -24.30 7.18 -26.60
CA SER A 116 -22.99 7.27 -27.21
C SER A 116 -22.69 6.03 -28.06
N LYS A 117 -22.22 6.23 -29.27
CA LYS A 117 -21.97 5.16 -30.25
C LYS A 117 -20.50 5.02 -30.60
N ILE A 118 -19.83 6.11 -30.89
CA ILE A 118 -18.48 6.10 -31.48
C ILE A 118 -17.52 6.80 -30.53
N LEU A 119 -16.40 6.13 -30.25
CA LEU A 119 -15.27 6.71 -29.52
C LEU A 119 -14.04 6.72 -30.43
N ASP A 120 -13.60 7.89 -30.80
CA ASP A 120 -12.43 8.11 -31.62
C ASP A 120 -11.27 8.67 -30.78
N ILE A 121 -10.11 8.06 -30.94
CA ILE A 121 -8.91 8.41 -30.20
C ILE A 121 -7.81 8.68 -31.20
N PHE A 122 -7.20 9.85 -31.11
CA PHE A 122 -6.09 10.26 -31.96
C PHE A 122 -4.86 10.54 -31.09
N VAL A 123 -3.72 10.01 -31.50
CA VAL A 123 -2.40 10.32 -30.94
C VAL A 123 -1.52 10.80 -32.09
N ASN A 124 -0.91 11.98 -31.97
CA ASN A 124 -0.15 12.60 -33.06
C ASN A 124 -0.91 12.64 -34.40
N SER A 125 -2.22 12.96 -34.35
CA SER A 125 -3.15 12.96 -35.49
C SER A 125 -3.45 11.59 -36.10
N GLN A 126 -2.90 10.51 -35.58
CA GLN A 126 -3.17 9.15 -36.04
C GLN A 126 -4.29 8.54 -35.22
N LYS A 127 -5.31 7.97 -35.88
CA LYS A 127 -6.44 7.32 -35.21
C LYS A 127 -6.03 5.96 -34.69
N LEU A 128 -6.31 5.69 -33.40
CA LEU A 128 -6.08 4.39 -32.77
C LEU A 128 -7.24 3.44 -33.01
N GLN A 129 -6.94 2.15 -33.12
CA GLN A 129 -7.92 1.07 -33.09
C GLN A 129 -8.34 0.78 -31.66
N LEU A 130 -9.65 0.66 -31.41
CA LEU A 130 -10.17 0.43 -30.08
C LEU A 130 -10.35 -1.06 -29.80
N VAL A 131 -9.85 -1.51 -28.64
CA VAL A 131 -9.95 -2.89 -28.17
C VAL A 131 -10.73 -2.93 -26.84
N PHE A 132 -11.69 -3.84 -26.76
CA PHE A 132 -12.40 -4.16 -25.53
C PHE A 132 -12.60 -5.68 -25.41
N ASP A 133 -12.30 -6.24 -24.23
CA ASP A 133 -12.40 -7.70 -23.97
C ASP A 133 -11.64 -8.56 -25.02
N ASN A 134 -10.43 -8.12 -25.38
CA ASN A 134 -9.56 -8.71 -26.41
C ASN A 134 -10.18 -8.77 -27.84
N VAL A 135 -11.15 -7.91 -28.11
CA VAL A 135 -11.80 -7.81 -29.44
C VAL A 135 -11.68 -6.37 -29.95
N TYR A 136 -11.31 -6.21 -31.22
CA TYR A 136 -11.40 -4.91 -31.90
C TYR A 136 -12.86 -4.49 -32.03
N ILE A 137 -13.16 -3.27 -31.64
CA ILE A 137 -14.52 -2.71 -31.71
C ILE A 137 -14.52 -1.41 -32.50
N ASN A 138 -15.58 -1.22 -33.29
CA ASN A 138 -15.82 0.02 -34.05
C ASN A 138 -16.85 0.92 -33.38
N ASP A 139 -17.60 0.38 -32.44
CA ASP A 139 -18.61 1.12 -31.67
C ASP A 139 -18.67 0.63 -30.20
N LEU A 140 -19.43 1.33 -29.38
CA LEU A 140 -19.57 1.05 -27.95
C LEU A 140 -20.65 0.01 -27.60
N THR A 141 -21.23 -0.69 -28.57
CA THR A 141 -22.35 -1.65 -28.34
C THR A 141 -21.97 -2.74 -27.33
N LEU A 142 -20.77 -3.33 -27.48
CA LEU A 142 -20.28 -4.38 -26.57
C LEU A 142 -20.02 -3.83 -25.17
N VAL A 143 -19.52 -2.60 -25.07
CA VAL A 143 -19.28 -1.90 -23.81
C VAL A 143 -20.61 -1.70 -23.07
N PHE A 144 -21.67 -1.23 -23.75
CA PHE A 144 -22.99 -1.05 -23.13
C PHE A 144 -23.64 -2.36 -22.71
N LYS A 145 -23.48 -3.44 -23.49
CA LYS A 145 -23.93 -4.78 -23.08
C LYS A 145 -23.27 -5.20 -21.76
N THR A 146 -21.95 -5.01 -21.65
CA THR A 146 -21.19 -5.33 -20.44
C THR A 146 -21.60 -4.44 -19.27
N LEU A 147 -21.73 -3.13 -19.49
CA LEU A 147 -22.21 -2.17 -18.50
C LEU A 147 -23.59 -2.58 -17.93
N HIS A 148 -24.53 -2.96 -18.80
CA HIS A 148 -25.86 -3.43 -18.37
C HIS A 148 -25.77 -4.70 -17.52
N LYS A 149 -24.94 -5.67 -17.91
CA LYS A 149 -24.66 -6.90 -17.15
C LYS A 149 -24.11 -6.57 -15.75
N LEU A 150 -23.12 -5.67 -15.66
CA LEU A 150 -22.53 -5.25 -14.39
C LEU A 150 -23.56 -4.56 -13.48
N LYS A 151 -24.37 -3.62 -14.01
CA LYS A 151 -25.45 -2.99 -13.25
C LYS A 151 -26.46 -4.02 -12.70
N LYS A 152 -26.84 -4.99 -13.51
CA LYS A 152 -27.75 -6.08 -13.09
C LYS A 152 -27.14 -6.98 -12.00
N GLN A 153 -25.82 -7.23 -12.06
CA GLN A 153 -25.12 -7.98 -11.02
C GLN A 153 -25.03 -7.16 -9.72
N ARG A 154 -24.67 -5.89 -9.82
CA ARG A 154 -24.58 -4.98 -8.66
C ARG A 154 -25.91 -4.81 -7.94
N ALA A 155 -27.02 -4.72 -8.68
CA ALA A 155 -28.38 -4.63 -8.10
C ALA A 155 -28.77 -5.84 -7.23
N LYS A 156 -28.09 -6.99 -7.38
CA LYS A 156 -28.28 -8.18 -6.55
C LYS A 156 -27.47 -8.15 -5.25
N ASN A 157 -26.52 -7.22 -5.11
CA ASN A 157 -25.73 -7.09 -3.89
C ASN A 157 -26.59 -6.50 -2.77
N ALA A 158 -26.48 -7.07 -1.58
CA ALA A 158 -27.09 -6.49 -0.39
C ALA A 158 -26.30 -5.23 0.05
N ASN A 159 -26.96 -4.29 0.70
CA ASN A 159 -26.27 -3.16 1.35
C ASN A 159 -25.54 -3.66 2.62
N LEU A 160 -24.56 -4.51 2.41
CA LEU A 160 -23.70 -5.09 3.43
C LEU A 160 -22.26 -4.68 3.15
N TRP A 161 -21.53 -4.25 4.18
CA TRP A 161 -20.12 -3.97 4.11
C TRP A 161 -19.34 -4.99 4.94
N ILE A 162 -18.29 -5.55 4.37
CA ILE A 162 -17.37 -6.45 5.08
C ILE A 162 -16.10 -5.67 5.38
N PHE A 163 -15.74 -5.63 6.65
CA PHE A 163 -14.48 -5.06 7.13
C PHE A 163 -13.49 -6.16 7.46
N ALA A 164 -12.22 -5.93 7.18
CA ALA A 164 -11.16 -6.87 7.49
C ALA A 164 -9.82 -6.15 7.76
N ASP A 165 -9.16 -6.56 8.83
CA ASP A 165 -7.72 -6.42 9.00
C ASP A 165 -7.05 -7.73 8.58
N MET A 166 -6.01 -8.20 9.24
CA MET A 166 -5.52 -9.57 9.04
C MET A 166 -6.56 -10.58 9.52
N SER A 167 -6.64 -11.75 8.86
CA SER A 167 -7.61 -12.78 9.29
C SER A 167 -7.39 -13.28 10.72
N SER A 168 -6.16 -13.19 11.22
CA SER A 168 -5.73 -13.68 12.54
C SER A 168 -5.63 -12.60 13.61
N ARG A 169 -5.70 -11.31 13.25
CA ARG A 169 -5.47 -10.18 14.15
C ARG A 169 -6.21 -8.95 13.67
N ALA A 170 -6.75 -8.18 14.61
CA ALA A 170 -7.34 -6.86 14.41
C ALA A 170 -6.37 -5.75 14.89
N ASP A 171 -6.89 -4.61 15.32
CA ASP A 171 -6.15 -3.42 15.81
C ASP A 171 -5.47 -2.62 14.71
N ASP A 172 -6.09 -2.61 13.50
CA ASP A 172 -5.64 -1.82 12.36
C ASP A 172 -6.77 -0.91 11.84
N ASN A 173 -6.60 -0.28 10.70
CA ASN A 173 -7.50 0.76 10.18
C ASN A 173 -8.94 0.27 10.00
N ALA A 174 -9.17 -0.99 9.58
CA ALA A 174 -10.51 -1.50 9.39
C ALA A 174 -11.27 -1.68 10.72
N GLU A 175 -10.61 -2.10 11.81
CA GLU A 175 -11.24 -2.15 13.13
C GLU A 175 -11.71 -0.76 13.58
N HIS A 176 -10.85 0.26 13.43
CA HIS A 176 -11.16 1.62 13.87
C HIS A 176 -12.28 2.25 13.04
N LEU A 177 -12.28 2.03 11.72
CA LEU A 177 -13.36 2.51 10.85
C LEU A 177 -14.67 1.73 11.10
N TYR A 178 -14.62 0.41 11.33
CA TYR A 178 -15.78 -0.39 11.70
C TYR A 178 -16.45 0.17 12.97
N ARG A 179 -15.64 0.42 14.01
CA ARG A 179 -16.13 0.99 15.28
C ARG A 179 -16.78 2.35 15.06
N TYR A 180 -16.20 3.19 14.20
CA TYR A 180 -16.79 4.48 13.85
C TYR A 180 -18.16 4.30 13.16
N VAL A 181 -18.26 3.41 12.17
CA VAL A 181 -19.53 3.14 11.44
C VAL A 181 -20.58 2.54 12.39
N MET A 182 -20.21 1.57 13.22
CA MET A 182 -21.10 0.95 14.21
C MET A 182 -21.73 1.99 15.13
N ASN A 183 -20.94 2.96 15.61
CA ASN A 183 -21.39 3.95 16.59
C ASN A 183 -22.16 5.13 15.97
N ASN A 184 -21.80 5.55 14.74
CA ASN A 184 -22.34 6.77 14.13
C ASN A 184 -23.36 6.47 13.03
N HIS A 185 -23.36 5.26 12.47
CA HIS A 185 -24.22 4.84 11.36
C HIS A 185 -24.87 3.45 11.61
N PRO A 186 -25.64 3.28 12.70
CA PRO A 186 -26.13 1.97 13.16
C PRO A 186 -27.09 1.28 12.17
N LYS A 187 -27.64 2.00 11.20
CA LYS A 187 -28.50 1.43 10.14
C LYS A 187 -27.68 0.74 9.04
N GLN A 188 -26.38 1.00 8.93
CA GLN A 188 -25.51 0.35 7.95
C GLN A 188 -25.25 -1.09 8.39
N LYS A 189 -25.56 -2.06 7.53
CA LYS A 189 -25.23 -3.47 7.79
C LYS A 189 -23.73 -3.68 7.62
N ILE A 190 -23.05 -4.07 8.68
CA ILE A 190 -21.62 -4.29 8.72
C ILE A 190 -21.27 -5.62 9.38
N VAL A 191 -20.19 -6.24 8.90
CA VAL A 191 -19.60 -7.46 9.46
C VAL A 191 -18.09 -7.31 9.48
N PHE A 192 -17.45 -7.80 10.53
CA PHE A 192 -15.98 -7.80 10.63
C PHE A 192 -15.43 -9.24 10.50
N ALA A 193 -14.54 -9.45 9.55
CA ALA A 193 -13.93 -10.75 9.30
C ALA A 193 -12.74 -10.98 10.25
N LEU A 194 -12.87 -11.95 11.16
CA LEU A 194 -11.82 -12.32 12.11
C LEU A 194 -11.95 -13.79 12.51
N ARG A 195 -10.84 -14.50 12.55
CA ARG A 195 -10.81 -15.90 12.99
C ARG A 195 -11.22 -16.03 14.46
N LYS A 196 -11.97 -17.09 14.78
CA LYS A 196 -12.42 -17.36 16.17
C LYS A 196 -11.27 -17.60 17.15
N ASP A 197 -10.13 -18.09 16.68
CA ASP A 197 -8.92 -18.34 17.46
C ASP A 197 -7.99 -17.11 17.56
N SER A 198 -8.40 -15.96 17.04
CA SER A 198 -7.68 -14.69 17.22
C SER A 198 -7.72 -14.22 18.68
N CYS A 199 -6.59 -13.68 19.17
CA CYS A 199 -6.53 -13.05 20.49
C CYS A 199 -7.48 -11.85 20.65
N ASP A 200 -7.86 -11.20 19.53
CA ASP A 200 -8.75 -10.05 19.49
C ASP A 200 -10.23 -10.44 19.46
N TYR A 201 -10.56 -11.71 19.19
CA TYR A 201 -11.94 -12.12 18.95
C TYR A 201 -12.86 -11.84 20.15
N LEU A 202 -12.45 -12.23 21.36
CA LEU A 202 -13.26 -12.02 22.56
C LEU A 202 -13.39 -10.53 22.92
N ARG A 203 -12.33 -9.76 22.70
CA ARG A 203 -12.34 -8.30 22.91
C ARG A 203 -13.38 -7.63 22.03
N LEU A 204 -13.32 -7.86 20.72
CA LEU A 204 -14.24 -7.26 19.75
C LEU A 204 -15.68 -7.75 19.92
N LYS A 205 -15.86 -9.02 20.28
CA LYS A 205 -17.20 -9.56 20.58
C LYS A 205 -17.84 -8.87 21.78
N LYS A 206 -17.08 -8.59 22.85
CA LYS A 206 -17.55 -7.83 24.02
C LYS A 206 -17.89 -6.38 23.66
N GLU A 207 -17.20 -5.80 22.68
CA GLU A 207 -17.47 -4.45 22.18
C GLU A 207 -18.70 -4.39 21.25
N GLY A 208 -19.35 -5.51 20.94
CA GLY A 208 -20.56 -5.58 20.10
C GLY A 208 -20.29 -5.72 18.60
N PHE A 209 -19.07 -6.06 18.18
CA PHE A 209 -18.76 -6.34 16.78
C PHE A 209 -19.51 -7.56 16.26
N ASN A 210 -20.09 -7.45 15.06
CA ASN A 210 -20.66 -8.58 14.33
C ASN A 210 -19.51 -9.32 13.61
N LEU A 211 -18.99 -10.37 14.28
CA LEU A 211 -17.79 -11.10 13.83
C LEU A 211 -18.16 -12.32 12.98
N VAL A 212 -17.38 -12.56 11.94
CA VAL A 212 -17.47 -13.77 11.11
C VAL A 212 -16.08 -14.39 10.89
N ASP A 213 -15.99 -15.71 11.04
CA ASP A 213 -14.73 -16.43 10.75
C ASP A 213 -14.58 -16.61 9.24
N PRO A 214 -13.49 -16.06 8.62
CA PRO A 214 -13.29 -16.10 7.18
C PRO A 214 -13.06 -17.52 6.61
N ARG A 215 -12.84 -18.53 7.46
CA ARG A 215 -12.70 -19.94 7.05
C ARG A 215 -14.04 -20.63 6.81
N THR A 216 -15.17 -20.01 7.10
CA THR A 216 -16.50 -20.60 7.04
C THR A 216 -17.19 -20.42 5.68
N LEU A 217 -18.09 -21.35 5.33
CA LEU A 217 -18.97 -21.20 4.16
C LEU A 217 -19.89 -19.98 4.29
N TYR A 218 -20.28 -19.63 5.52
CA TYR A 218 -21.09 -18.45 5.78
C TYR A 218 -20.36 -17.15 5.40
N PHE A 219 -19.05 -17.05 5.65
CA PHE A 219 -18.26 -15.92 5.16
C PHE A 219 -18.24 -15.83 3.64
N LYS A 220 -18.10 -16.96 2.94
CA LYS A 220 -18.18 -17.00 1.46
C LYS A 220 -19.54 -16.51 0.97
N TYR A 221 -20.63 -16.92 1.62
CA TYR A 221 -21.97 -16.42 1.31
C TYR A 221 -22.08 -14.90 1.52
N LEU A 222 -21.54 -14.37 2.63
CA LEU A 222 -21.52 -12.93 2.89
C LEU A 222 -20.70 -12.17 1.84
N LEU A 223 -19.52 -12.68 1.46
CA LEU A 223 -18.70 -12.10 0.37
C LEU A 223 -19.48 -12.06 -0.95
N PHE A 224 -20.25 -13.11 -1.26
CA PHE A 224 -21.08 -13.11 -2.45
C PHE A 224 -22.17 -12.02 -2.39
N LYS A 225 -22.75 -11.78 -1.24
CA LYS A 225 -23.85 -10.80 -1.04
C LYS A 225 -23.38 -9.36 -0.79
N THR A 226 -22.15 -9.14 -0.36
CA THR A 226 -21.67 -7.81 0.01
C THR A 226 -21.64 -6.84 -1.17
N SER A 227 -21.83 -5.56 -0.90
CA SER A 227 -21.60 -4.48 -1.87
C SER A 227 -20.19 -3.91 -1.77
N LYS A 228 -19.63 -3.83 -0.55
CA LYS A 228 -18.32 -3.22 -0.29
C LYS A 228 -17.45 -4.09 0.59
N ILE A 229 -16.16 -4.14 0.25
CA ILE A 229 -15.10 -4.77 1.05
C ILE A 229 -14.12 -3.68 1.46
N ILE A 230 -13.94 -3.51 2.75
CA ILE A 230 -13.12 -2.45 3.36
C ILE A 230 -12.01 -3.12 4.15
N SER A 231 -10.77 -3.02 3.69
CA SER A 231 -9.68 -3.77 4.29
C SER A 231 -8.41 -2.95 4.46
N SER A 232 -7.71 -3.19 5.58
CA SER A 232 -6.36 -2.67 5.80
C SER A 232 -5.30 -3.45 5.00
N HIS A 233 -5.64 -4.65 4.52
CA HIS A 233 -4.74 -5.54 3.80
C HIS A 233 -5.34 -6.01 2.46
N ILE A 234 -4.46 -6.45 1.55
CA ILE A 234 -4.85 -7.04 0.26
C ILE A 234 -4.60 -8.55 0.32
N ASP A 235 -5.26 -9.21 1.26
CA ASP A 235 -5.01 -10.62 1.56
C ASP A 235 -5.68 -11.58 0.56
N LYS A 236 -5.00 -12.69 0.29
CA LYS A 236 -5.47 -13.73 -0.64
C LYS A 236 -6.83 -14.31 -0.24
N TYR A 237 -7.14 -14.40 1.07
CA TYR A 237 -8.41 -14.98 1.53
C TYR A 237 -9.63 -14.16 1.11
N ILE A 238 -9.46 -12.87 0.83
CA ILE A 238 -10.51 -12.00 0.26
C ILE A 238 -10.58 -12.18 -1.26
N PHE A 239 -9.43 -12.07 -1.95
CA PHE A 239 -9.38 -12.05 -3.41
C PHE A 239 -9.51 -13.44 -4.06
N ASN A 240 -9.09 -14.50 -3.38
CA ASN A 240 -9.12 -15.87 -3.91
C ASN A 240 -10.35 -16.66 -3.43
N ALA A 241 -11.21 -16.08 -2.58
CA ALA A 241 -12.39 -16.78 -2.05
C ALA A 241 -13.42 -17.13 -3.16
N PHE A 242 -13.41 -16.34 -4.23
CA PHE A 242 -14.17 -16.58 -5.47
C PHE A 242 -13.29 -16.24 -6.64
N GLY A 243 -13.45 -16.89 -7.79
CA GLY A 243 -12.75 -16.50 -9.02
C GLY A 243 -12.89 -14.98 -9.28
N GLY A 244 -11.90 -14.39 -9.94
CA GLY A 244 -11.73 -12.94 -10.09
C GLY A 244 -12.98 -12.13 -10.52
N ASP A 245 -13.89 -12.76 -11.25
CA ASP A 245 -15.12 -12.11 -11.76
C ASP A 245 -16.14 -11.72 -10.67
N THR A 246 -16.14 -12.42 -9.54
CA THR A 246 -17.12 -12.15 -8.47
C THR A 246 -16.85 -10.82 -7.76
N LEU A 247 -15.60 -10.37 -7.76
CA LEU A 247 -15.20 -9.10 -7.13
C LEU A 247 -15.40 -7.89 -8.06
N GLN A 248 -15.62 -8.09 -9.37
CA GLN A 248 -15.81 -6.98 -10.31
C GLN A 248 -17.03 -6.12 -10.00
N SER A 249 -18.12 -6.74 -9.53
CA SER A 249 -19.35 -6.02 -9.15
C SER A 249 -19.35 -5.47 -7.73
N LYS A 250 -18.22 -5.52 -7.02
CA LYS A 250 -18.07 -5.05 -5.63
C LYS A 250 -17.03 -3.97 -5.55
N ASP A 251 -17.19 -3.07 -4.58
CA ASP A 251 -16.22 -2.02 -4.34
C ASP A 251 -15.18 -2.50 -3.32
N PHE A 252 -13.92 -2.34 -3.65
CA PHE A 252 -12.81 -2.63 -2.75
C PHE A 252 -12.14 -1.34 -2.27
N ILE A 253 -12.24 -1.10 -0.96
CA ILE A 253 -11.66 0.04 -0.28
C ILE A 253 -10.40 -0.41 0.46
N PHE A 254 -9.24 0.04 0.00
CA PHE A 254 -7.96 -0.26 0.62
C PHE A 254 -7.57 0.84 1.60
N LEU A 255 -7.61 0.52 2.89
CA LEU A 255 -7.30 1.46 3.97
C LEU A 255 -5.82 1.58 4.27
N GLN A 256 -5.00 0.67 3.72
CA GLN A 256 -3.60 0.43 4.09
C GLN A 256 -3.42 -0.03 5.54
N HIS A 257 -2.28 -0.65 5.85
CA HIS A 257 -1.88 -0.99 7.22
C HIS A 257 -0.74 -0.09 7.74
N GLY A 258 -0.21 0.78 6.91
CA GLY A 258 0.84 1.75 7.22
C GLY A 258 1.01 2.73 6.06
N VAL A 259 1.69 3.83 6.29
CA VAL A 259 1.97 4.81 5.23
C VAL A 259 2.86 4.18 4.16
N THR A 260 2.42 4.24 2.92
CA THR A 260 3.18 3.74 1.76
C THR A 260 4.28 4.74 1.42
N LYS A 261 5.47 4.54 1.98
CA LYS A 261 6.66 5.38 1.75
C LYS A 261 7.60 4.83 0.67
N ASP A 262 7.56 3.53 0.46
CA ASP A 262 8.33 2.79 -0.54
C ASP A 262 7.45 2.45 -1.75
N ASP A 263 8.04 2.14 -2.92
CA ASP A 263 7.27 1.75 -4.09
C ASP A 263 6.78 0.30 -3.95
N ILE A 264 5.46 0.15 -3.84
CA ILE A 264 4.76 -1.14 -3.79
C ILE A 264 3.88 -1.37 -5.02
N SER A 265 4.10 -0.62 -6.09
CA SER A 265 3.29 -0.65 -7.31
C SER A 265 3.18 -2.06 -7.91
N ASN A 266 4.28 -2.83 -7.91
CA ASN A 266 4.31 -4.22 -8.39
C ASN A 266 3.32 -5.15 -7.68
N TRP A 267 2.97 -4.84 -6.44
CA TRP A 267 2.02 -5.60 -5.65
C TRP A 267 0.59 -5.09 -5.81
N VAL A 268 0.36 -3.77 -5.64
CA VAL A 268 -0.99 -3.20 -5.65
C VAL A 268 -1.59 -3.08 -7.05
N ASN A 269 -0.77 -2.91 -8.10
CA ASN A 269 -1.26 -2.82 -9.48
C ASN A 269 -1.96 -4.09 -9.97
N LYS A 270 -1.67 -5.25 -9.38
CA LYS A 270 -2.31 -6.53 -9.69
C LYS A 270 -3.73 -6.64 -9.11
N ARG A 271 -4.20 -5.65 -8.38
CA ARG A 271 -5.47 -5.69 -7.67
C ARG A 271 -6.45 -4.64 -8.19
N LYS A 272 -7.74 -4.96 -8.13
CA LYS A 272 -8.81 -3.97 -8.24
C LYS A 272 -8.88 -3.23 -6.91
N ILE A 273 -8.69 -1.93 -6.94
CA ILE A 273 -8.86 -1.02 -5.79
C ILE A 273 -9.70 0.14 -6.29
N ASP A 274 -10.89 0.31 -5.74
CA ASP A 274 -11.81 1.39 -6.12
C ASP A 274 -11.56 2.66 -5.29
N ILE A 275 -11.11 2.51 -4.04
CA ILE A 275 -10.62 3.60 -3.20
C ILE A 275 -9.31 3.16 -2.54
N PHE A 276 -8.26 3.95 -2.73
CA PHE A 276 -6.95 3.79 -2.12
C PHE A 276 -6.74 4.95 -1.13
N ILE A 277 -6.87 4.70 0.17
CA ILE A 277 -6.69 5.71 1.20
C ILE A 277 -5.21 6.06 1.32
N THR A 278 -4.90 7.36 1.40
CA THR A 278 -3.57 7.89 1.70
C THR A 278 -3.61 8.84 2.89
N SER A 279 -2.46 9.00 3.52
CA SER A 279 -2.33 9.67 4.82
C SER A 279 -1.61 11.01 4.75
N THR A 280 -0.71 11.18 3.79
CA THR A 280 0.05 12.42 3.59
C THR A 280 -0.07 12.89 2.14
N LYS A 281 0.14 14.21 1.91
CA LYS A 281 0.12 14.76 0.55
C LYS A 281 1.24 14.18 -0.32
N ALA A 282 2.40 13.92 0.28
CA ALA A 282 3.53 13.31 -0.43
C ALA A 282 3.21 11.87 -0.88
N GLU A 283 2.60 11.06 0.00
CA GLU A 283 2.11 9.73 -0.34
C GLU A 283 1.03 9.78 -1.44
N TYR A 284 0.05 10.67 -1.31
CA TYR A 284 -0.98 10.88 -2.34
C TYR A 284 -0.36 11.21 -3.69
N ASN A 285 0.55 12.19 -3.75
CA ASN A 285 1.19 12.61 -4.97
C ASN A 285 2.07 11.50 -5.58
N SER A 286 2.74 10.70 -4.76
CA SER A 286 3.59 9.58 -5.21
C SER A 286 2.79 8.47 -5.88
N ILE A 287 1.50 8.31 -5.52
CA ILE A 287 0.64 7.27 -6.07
C ILE A 287 -0.23 7.83 -7.20
N ALA A 288 -0.93 8.94 -6.98
CA ALA A 288 -1.86 9.54 -7.95
C ALA A 288 -1.19 10.41 -9.02
N GLY A 289 0.00 10.95 -8.74
CA GLY A 289 0.74 11.82 -9.68
C GLY A 289 1.23 11.06 -10.91
N ASP A 290 1.54 11.78 -11.96
CA ASP A 290 2.06 11.23 -13.21
C ASP A 290 3.52 10.77 -13.11
N PHE A 291 3.99 10.00 -14.09
CA PHE A 291 5.38 9.56 -14.25
C PHE A 291 5.90 8.72 -13.08
N ASN A 292 5.11 7.78 -12.63
CA ASN A 292 5.49 6.76 -11.66
C ASN A 292 4.93 5.38 -12.05
N HIS A 293 5.22 4.34 -11.26
CA HIS A 293 4.84 2.97 -11.59
C HIS A 293 3.40 2.59 -11.20
N TYR A 294 2.70 3.42 -10.42
CA TYR A 294 1.32 3.12 -9.98
C TYR A 294 0.31 3.35 -11.10
N LYS A 295 -0.68 2.45 -11.20
CA LYS A 295 -1.78 2.58 -12.18
C LYS A 295 -2.93 3.49 -11.70
N PHE A 296 -2.96 3.88 -10.43
CA PHE A 296 -4.05 4.59 -9.80
C PHE A 296 -3.97 6.09 -10.06
N SER A 297 -5.11 6.68 -10.38
CA SER A 297 -5.29 8.11 -10.66
C SER A 297 -5.89 8.85 -9.46
N THR A 298 -6.20 10.12 -9.66
CA THR A 298 -6.98 10.94 -8.71
C THR A 298 -8.43 10.46 -8.53
N LYS A 299 -8.89 9.48 -9.31
CA LYS A 299 -10.20 8.85 -9.11
C LYS A 299 -10.17 7.88 -7.93
N GLU A 300 -9.15 7.04 -7.89
CA GLU A 300 -9.04 5.97 -6.91
C GLU A 300 -8.35 6.43 -5.63
N VAL A 301 -7.34 7.30 -5.74
CA VAL A 301 -6.51 7.70 -4.60
C VAL A 301 -7.15 8.84 -3.83
N VAL A 302 -7.27 8.67 -2.51
CA VAL A 302 -7.99 9.63 -1.65
C VAL A 302 -7.15 9.99 -0.43
N LEU A 303 -6.96 11.29 -0.21
CA LEU A 303 -6.21 11.83 0.91
C LEU A 303 -7.12 12.11 2.11
N THR A 304 -7.05 11.26 3.15
CA THR A 304 -7.94 11.34 4.34
C THR A 304 -7.21 11.24 5.68
N GLY A 305 -5.99 10.73 5.71
CA GLY A 305 -5.36 10.21 6.92
C GLY A 305 -5.81 8.77 7.21
N LEU A 306 -5.12 8.08 8.13
CA LEU A 306 -5.42 6.70 8.51
C LEU A 306 -6.49 6.65 9.61
N ALA A 307 -7.43 5.69 9.52
CA ALA A 307 -8.55 5.56 10.45
C ALA A 307 -8.10 5.39 11.91
N ARG A 308 -7.07 4.58 12.17
CA ARG A 308 -6.54 4.33 13.53
C ARG A 308 -5.90 5.56 14.19
N TRP A 309 -5.50 6.56 13.40
CA TRP A 309 -4.91 7.79 13.94
C TRP A 309 -5.88 8.58 14.82
N ASP A 310 -7.19 8.48 14.58
CA ASP A 310 -8.19 9.11 15.47
C ASP A 310 -8.09 8.57 16.90
N ALA A 311 -7.95 7.26 17.03
CA ALA A 311 -7.79 6.61 18.33
C ALA A 311 -6.41 6.88 18.95
N LEU A 312 -5.34 6.86 18.14
CA LEU A 312 -3.99 7.20 18.58
C LEU A 312 -3.94 8.59 19.21
N ILE A 313 -4.43 9.60 18.49
CA ILE A 313 -4.41 10.99 18.97
C ILE A 313 -5.29 11.15 20.22
N LYS A 314 -6.45 10.44 20.28
CA LYS A 314 -7.34 10.47 21.43
C LYS A 314 -6.70 9.88 22.68
N ASN A 315 -5.96 8.77 22.53
CA ASN A 315 -5.40 7.99 23.63
C ASN A 315 -3.93 8.34 23.92
N ASN A 316 -3.38 9.37 23.27
CA ASN A 316 -2.00 9.80 23.46
C ASN A 316 -1.74 10.15 24.95
N VAL A 317 -0.69 9.57 25.51
CA VAL A 317 -0.24 9.86 26.88
C VAL A 317 1.04 10.68 26.81
N LEU A 318 1.01 11.86 27.42
CA LEU A 318 2.17 12.73 27.52
C LEU A 318 3.03 12.37 28.74
N ASN A 319 4.29 12.82 28.74
CA ASN A 319 5.23 12.67 29.85
C ASN A 319 5.48 11.22 30.30
N THR A 320 5.37 10.28 29.36
CA THR A 320 5.71 8.88 29.59
C THR A 320 7.23 8.69 29.61
N LYS A 321 7.68 7.66 30.33
CA LYS A 321 9.11 7.28 30.37
C LYS A 321 9.29 5.89 29.76
N GLN A 322 9.01 5.77 28.47
CA GLN A 322 9.16 4.52 27.74
C GLN A 322 9.89 4.76 26.41
N ILE A 323 10.95 3.99 26.16
CA ILE A 323 11.65 3.88 24.90
C ILE A 323 11.10 2.68 24.15
N LEU A 324 10.59 2.87 22.94
CA LEU A 324 10.10 1.81 22.08
C LEU A 324 11.11 1.50 20.99
N ILE A 325 11.56 0.26 20.90
CA ILE A 325 12.54 -0.19 19.89
C ILE A 325 11.84 -1.15 18.94
N MET A 326 11.74 -0.79 17.66
CA MET A 326 10.99 -1.52 16.66
C MET A 326 11.73 -1.60 15.32
N PRO A 327 12.67 -2.56 15.15
CA PRO A 327 13.37 -2.73 13.89
C PRO A 327 12.50 -3.38 12.81
N THR A 328 12.75 -3.01 11.56
CA THR A 328 12.19 -3.66 10.37
C THR A 328 12.90 -5.00 10.13
N TRP A 329 12.18 -5.97 9.60
CA TRP A 329 12.78 -7.24 9.20
C TRP A 329 13.62 -7.10 7.92
N ARG A 330 14.42 -8.13 7.63
CA ARG A 330 15.20 -8.24 6.39
C ARG A 330 14.74 -9.49 5.66
N GLU A 331 14.28 -9.35 4.41
CA GLU A 331 13.76 -10.50 3.67
C GLU A 331 14.82 -11.57 3.44
N TYR A 332 16.01 -11.15 3.05
CA TYR A 332 17.14 -12.06 2.80
C TYR A 332 17.63 -12.82 4.04
N LEU A 333 17.21 -12.40 5.24
CA LEU A 333 17.45 -13.12 6.51
C LEU A 333 16.29 -14.03 6.91
N SER A 334 15.18 -14.01 6.18
CA SER A 334 14.00 -14.80 6.50
C SER A 334 14.18 -16.25 6.03
N GLY A 335 13.73 -17.20 6.83
CA GLY A 335 13.66 -18.59 6.44
C GLY A 335 12.57 -18.87 5.41
N LYS A 336 12.56 -20.10 4.87
CA LYS A 336 11.58 -20.54 3.86
C LYS A 336 10.16 -20.53 4.40
N ILE A 337 9.21 -20.13 3.56
CA ILE A 337 7.78 -20.18 3.89
C ILE A 337 7.30 -21.63 3.81
N GLN A 338 6.71 -22.13 4.89
CA GLN A 338 6.03 -23.42 4.97
C GLN A 338 4.51 -23.26 4.78
N LYS A 339 3.76 -24.36 4.86
CA LYS A 339 2.28 -24.34 4.87
C LYS A 339 1.78 -23.41 6.00
N TYR A 340 0.71 -22.67 5.72
CA TYR A 340 0.08 -21.70 6.64
C TYR A 340 0.93 -20.46 6.98
N GLU A 341 1.82 -20.02 6.05
CA GLU A 341 2.63 -18.81 6.19
C GLU A 341 3.64 -18.82 7.36
N VAL A 342 3.86 -19.98 7.97
CA VAL A 342 4.90 -20.15 8.99
C VAL A 342 6.26 -20.21 8.30
N ARG A 343 7.23 -19.45 8.80
CA ARG A 343 8.61 -19.49 8.30
C ARG A 343 9.50 -20.38 9.18
N THR A 344 10.48 -21.04 8.55
CA THR A 344 11.56 -21.73 9.28
C THR A 344 12.58 -20.73 9.79
N LYS A 345 13.39 -21.08 10.79
CA LYS A 345 14.59 -20.31 11.16
C LYS A 345 15.63 -20.41 10.03
N ASN A 346 16.24 -19.28 9.71
CA ASN A 346 17.45 -19.23 8.90
C ASN A 346 18.66 -19.35 9.85
N PRO A 347 19.54 -20.36 9.73
CA PRO A 347 20.66 -20.55 10.64
C PRO A 347 21.71 -19.43 10.59
N ASP A 348 21.75 -18.67 9.49
CA ASP A 348 22.69 -17.55 9.33
C ASP A 348 22.17 -16.25 9.92
N PHE A 349 20.94 -16.21 10.44
CA PHE A 349 20.36 -15.00 11.05
C PHE A 349 21.24 -14.46 12.18
N ILE A 350 21.70 -15.30 13.09
CA ILE A 350 22.53 -14.89 14.24
C ILE A 350 23.93 -14.38 13.84
N LYS A 351 24.41 -14.75 12.64
CA LYS A 351 25.69 -14.27 12.09
C LYS A 351 25.54 -12.95 11.32
N SER A 352 24.32 -12.52 11.06
CA SER A 352 24.03 -11.33 10.26
C SER A 352 24.44 -10.04 10.98
N LEU A 353 24.83 -9.04 10.19
CA LEU A 353 25.09 -7.69 10.70
C LEU A 353 23.85 -7.13 11.42
N TYR A 354 22.64 -7.42 10.91
CA TYR A 354 21.37 -7.04 11.53
C TYR A 354 21.27 -7.54 12.97
N PHE A 355 21.45 -8.86 13.19
CA PHE A 355 21.36 -9.44 14.52
C PHE A 355 22.45 -8.87 15.44
N GLN A 356 23.72 -8.83 14.98
CA GLN A 356 24.86 -8.37 15.77
C GLN A 356 24.67 -6.91 16.24
N LYS A 357 24.27 -6.01 15.36
CA LYS A 357 24.11 -4.59 15.68
C LYS A 357 22.96 -4.33 16.65
N TRP A 358 21.80 -4.99 16.44
CA TRP A 358 20.70 -4.89 17.41
C TRP A 358 21.02 -5.55 18.74
N GLN A 359 21.67 -6.72 18.75
CA GLN A 359 22.12 -7.39 19.97
C GLN A 359 23.09 -6.51 20.76
N GLU A 360 24.10 -5.95 20.08
CA GLU A 360 25.11 -5.07 20.69
C GLU A 360 24.47 -3.82 21.31
N PHE A 361 23.50 -3.22 20.64
CA PHE A 361 22.78 -2.05 21.16
C PHE A 361 21.91 -2.41 22.36
N LEU A 362 21.07 -3.45 22.24
CA LEU A 362 20.12 -3.87 23.28
C LEU A 362 20.84 -4.33 24.56
N CYS A 363 22.00 -4.95 24.44
CA CYS A 363 22.80 -5.44 25.57
C CYS A 363 23.84 -4.44 26.10
N SER A 364 23.87 -3.21 25.56
CA SER A 364 24.85 -2.22 25.99
C SER A 364 24.60 -1.74 27.43
N LYS A 365 25.66 -1.66 28.23
CA LYS A 365 25.60 -1.12 29.59
C LYS A 365 25.20 0.36 29.63
N GLU A 366 25.54 1.09 28.57
CA GLU A 366 25.19 2.49 28.42
C GLU A 366 23.67 2.67 28.28
N LEU A 367 22.97 1.83 27.51
CA LEU A 367 21.52 1.85 27.41
C LEU A 367 20.88 1.51 28.77
N GLU A 368 21.37 0.48 29.47
CA GLU A 368 20.90 0.10 30.79
C GLU A 368 21.06 1.24 31.79
N ASN A 369 22.24 1.85 31.82
CA ASN A 369 22.53 2.96 32.74
C ASN A 369 21.68 4.19 32.44
N LEU A 370 21.47 4.54 31.16
CA LEU A 370 20.57 5.62 30.77
C LEU A 370 19.13 5.35 31.21
N ALA A 371 18.63 4.15 30.92
CA ALA A 371 17.27 3.76 31.31
C ALA A 371 17.07 3.84 32.83
N LYS A 372 17.98 3.27 33.62
CA LYS A 372 17.94 3.31 35.08
C LYS A 372 18.07 4.73 35.64
N LYS A 373 19.04 5.50 35.16
CA LYS A 373 19.33 6.86 35.65
C LYS A 373 18.13 7.79 35.50
N TYR A 374 17.40 7.71 34.39
CA TYR A 374 16.27 8.60 34.08
C TYR A 374 14.90 7.96 34.32
N GLY A 375 14.86 6.71 34.77
CA GLY A 375 13.63 5.96 35.10
C GLY A 375 12.82 5.58 33.85
N TYR A 376 13.49 5.26 32.73
CA TYR A 376 12.83 4.80 31.50
C TYR A 376 12.68 3.28 31.49
N SER A 377 11.52 2.81 31.03
CA SER A 377 11.33 1.43 30.59
C SER A 377 11.79 1.29 29.14
N VAL A 378 12.42 0.17 28.78
CA VAL A 378 12.83 -0.14 27.42
C VAL A 378 12.00 -1.30 26.89
N VAL A 379 11.25 -1.06 25.81
CA VAL A 379 10.37 -2.05 25.19
C VAL A 379 10.90 -2.38 23.82
N PHE A 380 11.23 -3.66 23.60
CA PHE A 380 11.72 -4.18 22.31
C PHE A 380 10.65 -5.04 21.64
N ILE A 381 10.19 -4.64 20.47
CA ILE A 381 9.18 -5.33 19.68
C ILE A 381 9.73 -5.60 18.28
N PRO A 382 10.39 -6.73 18.05
CA PRO A 382 10.84 -7.08 16.71
C PRO A 382 9.65 -7.33 15.78
N HIS A 383 9.87 -7.08 14.49
CA HIS A 383 8.88 -7.35 13.45
C HIS A 383 8.36 -8.81 13.52
N PRO A 384 7.09 -9.11 13.21
CA PRO A 384 6.53 -10.47 13.26
C PRO A 384 7.40 -11.55 12.60
N GLN A 385 8.07 -11.24 11.50
CA GLN A 385 8.97 -12.15 10.80
C GLN A 385 10.29 -12.46 11.56
N VAL A 386 10.64 -11.62 12.52
CA VAL A 386 11.85 -11.78 13.36
C VAL A 386 11.53 -12.45 14.71
N ARG A 387 10.26 -12.53 15.08
CA ARG A 387 9.85 -13.09 16.39
C ARG A 387 10.34 -14.51 16.66
N ILE A 388 10.45 -15.32 15.61
CA ILE A 388 10.95 -16.69 15.71
C ILE A 388 12.39 -16.78 16.25
N TYR A 389 13.14 -15.66 16.17
CA TYR A 389 14.53 -15.54 16.65
C TYR A 389 14.63 -14.83 18.00
N LEU A 390 13.50 -14.51 18.68
CA LEU A 390 13.56 -13.73 19.91
C LEU A 390 14.38 -14.41 21.01
N ASP A 391 14.30 -15.73 21.10
CA ASP A 391 15.06 -16.52 22.09
C ASP A 391 16.57 -16.56 21.76
N ASP A 392 16.95 -16.25 20.53
CA ASP A 392 18.35 -16.16 20.12
C ASP A 392 18.98 -14.81 20.56
N PHE A 393 18.16 -13.79 20.85
CA PHE A 393 18.61 -12.54 21.48
C PHE A 393 18.83 -12.75 22.99
N ASN A 394 20.05 -12.56 23.46
CA ASN A 394 20.40 -12.62 24.89
C ASN A 394 19.98 -11.30 25.59
N LEU A 395 18.66 -11.06 25.67
CA LEU A 395 18.15 -9.80 26.18
C LEU A 395 18.33 -9.67 27.69
N PRO A 396 18.89 -8.55 28.20
CA PRO A 396 18.92 -8.25 29.62
C PRO A 396 17.53 -8.14 30.22
N SER A 397 17.37 -8.45 31.50
CA SER A 397 16.09 -8.48 32.21
C SER A 397 15.35 -7.13 32.28
N TYR A 398 16.04 -6.02 32.06
CA TYR A 398 15.41 -4.69 32.02
C TYR A 398 14.68 -4.41 30.70
N ILE A 399 14.92 -5.19 29.64
CA ILE A 399 14.24 -5.06 28.37
C ILE A 399 12.93 -5.84 28.39
N ILE A 400 11.85 -5.15 28.15
CA ILE A 400 10.51 -5.71 28.12
C ILE A 400 10.19 -6.13 26.67
N THR A 401 9.78 -7.38 26.49
CA THR A 401 9.21 -7.88 25.24
C THR A 401 7.74 -8.28 25.50
N SER A 402 6.80 -7.71 24.75
CA SER A 402 5.39 -8.06 24.94
C SER A 402 4.66 -8.06 23.61
N TYR A 403 4.10 -9.22 23.25
CA TYR A 403 3.24 -9.38 22.06
C TYR A 403 1.75 -9.37 22.39
N LYS A 404 1.40 -9.31 23.68
CA LYS A 404 0.02 -9.24 24.16
C LYS A 404 -0.50 -7.80 24.20
N THR A 405 0.41 -6.82 24.21
CA THR A 405 0.04 -5.41 24.23
C THR A 405 -0.28 -4.94 22.81
N SER A 406 -1.37 -4.20 22.67
CA SER A 406 -1.72 -3.53 21.42
C SER A 406 -0.58 -2.60 20.97
N MET A 407 -0.27 -2.62 19.67
CA MET A 407 0.73 -1.73 19.07
C MET A 407 0.33 -0.26 19.24
N GLN A 408 -0.96 0.04 19.10
CA GLN A 408 -1.52 1.37 19.30
C GLN A 408 -1.26 1.89 20.72
N LYS A 409 -1.42 1.01 21.72
CA LYS A 409 -1.10 1.35 23.11
C LYS A 409 0.38 1.65 23.31
N LEU A 410 1.27 0.85 22.71
CA LEU A 410 2.73 1.08 22.79
C LEU A 410 3.12 2.44 22.22
N PHE A 411 2.59 2.83 21.06
CA PHE A 411 2.82 4.17 20.51
C PHE A 411 2.33 5.27 21.45
N CYS A 412 1.12 5.11 22.00
CA CYS A 412 0.54 6.08 22.92
C CYS A 412 1.37 6.25 24.20
N THR A 413 1.91 5.16 24.75
CA THR A 413 2.63 5.16 26.04
C THR A 413 4.15 5.35 25.92
N SER A 414 4.71 5.44 24.72
CA SER A 414 6.14 5.70 24.52
C SER A 414 6.40 7.19 24.33
N SER A 415 7.52 7.69 24.84
CA SER A 415 7.96 9.08 24.64
C SER A 415 8.85 9.23 23.40
N LEU A 416 9.57 8.19 23.06
CA LEU A 416 10.44 8.15 21.88
C LEU A 416 10.50 6.72 21.30
N MET A 417 10.85 6.64 20.02
CA MET A 417 11.05 5.39 19.29
C MET A 417 12.44 5.34 18.66
N ILE A 418 13.04 4.15 18.70
CA ILE A 418 14.19 3.80 17.89
C ILE A 418 13.76 2.76 16.87
N THR A 419 13.94 3.07 15.60
CA THR A 419 13.60 2.18 14.48
C THR A 419 14.66 2.28 13.40
N ASP A 420 14.45 1.67 12.24
CA ASP A 420 15.39 1.76 11.11
C ASP A 420 14.68 2.24 9.83
N TYR A 421 13.95 1.34 9.15
CA TYR A 421 13.25 1.64 7.88
C TYR A 421 11.73 1.49 7.98
N SER A 422 11.18 1.45 9.18
CA SER A 422 9.76 1.15 9.39
C SER A 422 8.86 2.37 9.17
N SER A 423 7.70 2.13 8.55
CA SER A 423 6.62 3.13 8.44
C SER A 423 5.93 3.43 9.78
N VAL A 424 6.15 2.62 10.83
CA VAL A 424 5.63 2.90 12.18
C VAL A 424 6.15 4.22 12.78
N ALA A 425 7.21 4.78 12.22
CA ALA A 425 7.69 6.12 12.58
C ALA A 425 6.62 7.21 12.36
N PHE A 426 5.70 7.03 11.39
CA PHE A 426 4.59 7.95 11.17
C PHE A 426 3.59 7.95 12.34
N GLU A 427 3.44 6.83 13.06
CA GLU A 427 2.59 6.75 14.26
C GLU A 427 3.15 7.61 15.41
N MET A 428 4.45 7.64 15.56
CA MET A 428 5.11 8.53 16.54
C MET A 428 5.03 9.99 16.10
N ALA A 429 5.22 10.25 14.81
CA ALA A 429 5.14 11.59 14.26
C ALA A 429 3.75 12.20 14.44
N ILE A 430 2.65 11.47 14.15
CA ILE A 430 1.28 11.95 14.37
C ILE A 430 0.99 12.28 15.85
N LEU A 431 1.70 11.65 16.76
CA LEU A 431 1.64 11.89 18.20
C LEU A 431 2.61 12.99 18.70
N ASN A 432 3.36 13.62 17.81
CA ASN A 432 4.43 14.58 18.10
C ASN A 432 5.52 14.02 19.04
N LYS A 433 5.89 12.74 18.84
CA LYS A 433 6.90 12.05 19.64
C LYS A 433 8.19 11.85 18.86
N PHE A 434 9.30 11.74 19.57
CA PHE A 434 10.61 11.64 18.97
C PHE A 434 10.86 10.29 18.31
N VAL A 435 11.61 10.31 17.21
CA VAL A 435 12.08 9.13 16.48
C VAL A 435 13.58 9.24 16.26
N LEU A 436 14.30 8.13 16.43
CA LEU A 436 15.68 7.97 15.99
C LEU A 436 15.75 6.81 15.00
N TYR A 437 16.49 7.00 13.92
CA TYR A 437 16.68 5.98 12.89
C TYR A 437 18.07 5.36 13.01
N TYR A 438 18.13 4.06 13.35
CA TYR A 438 19.38 3.31 13.42
C TYR A 438 19.60 2.55 12.12
N GLN A 439 20.31 3.16 11.16
CA GLN A 439 20.44 2.71 9.78
C GLN A 439 21.89 2.33 9.43
N PHE A 440 22.37 1.21 9.94
CA PHE A 440 23.73 0.72 9.76
C PHE A 440 23.94 -0.14 8.50
N ASP A 441 22.86 -0.50 7.76
CA ASP A 441 22.86 -1.43 6.63
C ASP A 441 22.02 -0.93 5.44
N LYS A 442 22.05 0.37 5.16
CA LYS A 442 21.18 1.03 4.19
C LYS A 442 21.30 0.42 2.79
N ASP A 443 22.52 0.20 2.31
CA ASP A 443 22.77 -0.30 0.95
C ASP A 443 22.29 -1.76 0.82
N ASP A 444 22.56 -2.60 1.82
CA ASP A 444 22.06 -3.97 1.88
C ASP A 444 20.53 -4.01 1.96
N PHE A 445 19.91 -3.09 2.71
CA PHE A 445 18.46 -3.05 2.85
C PHE A 445 17.78 -2.82 1.49
N PHE A 446 18.11 -1.76 0.77
CA PHE A 446 17.45 -1.43 -0.48
C PHE A 446 17.87 -2.31 -1.67
N SER A 447 19.06 -2.91 -1.64
CA SER A 447 19.50 -3.82 -2.71
C SER A 447 18.97 -5.25 -2.57
N ARG A 448 18.63 -5.70 -1.36
CA ARG A 448 18.31 -7.11 -1.06
C ARG A 448 16.93 -7.32 -0.43
N HIS A 449 16.18 -6.25 -0.18
CA HIS A 449 14.80 -6.33 0.31
C HIS A 449 13.81 -6.27 -0.86
N THR A 450 12.58 -6.75 -0.65
CA THR A 450 11.46 -6.65 -1.62
C THR A 450 10.97 -5.23 -1.86
N TYR A 451 11.34 -4.28 -1.00
CA TYR A 451 10.93 -2.88 -1.14
C TYR A 451 11.87 -2.13 -2.08
N THR A 452 11.28 -1.50 -3.09
CA THR A 452 11.98 -0.50 -3.90
C THR A 452 11.84 0.85 -3.22
N GLN A 453 12.91 1.65 -3.22
CA GLN A 453 12.87 2.98 -2.64
C GLN A 453 11.79 3.82 -3.33
N GLY A 454 10.87 4.40 -2.55
CA GLY A 454 9.83 5.28 -3.03
C GLY A 454 10.18 6.76 -2.87
N TYR A 455 9.13 7.59 -2.65
CA TYR A 455 9.30 9.05 -2.54
C TYR A 455 9.99 9.52 -1.25
N PHE A 456 9.97 8.70 -0.20
CA PHE A 456 10.38 9.11 1.14
C PHE A 456 11.89 9.03 1.30
N SER A 457 12.49 10.16 1.64
CA SER A 457 13.90 10.25 2.02
C SER A 457 14.01 10.50 3.51
N TYR A 458 14.66 9.59 4.24
CA TYR A 458 14.85 9.75 5.70
C TYR A 458 15.55 11.05 6.06
N LYS A 459 16.50 11.53 5.22
CA LYS A 459 17.20 12.79 5.42
C LYS A 459 16.33 14.02 5.21
N ARG A 460 15.41 13.99 4.21
CA ARG A 460 14.54 15.12 3.87
C ARG A 460 13.22 15.09 4.64
N ASP A 461 12.60 13.90 4.76
CA ASP A 461 11.22 13.70 5.19
C ASP A 461 11.12 13.00 6.55
N GLY A 462 12.25 12.50 7.08
CA GLY A 462 12.32 11.77 8.34
C GLY A 462 11.86 12.61 9.54
N PHE A 463 11.44 11.93 10.59
CA PHE A 463 10.92 12.51 11.83
C PHE A 463 12.00 12.60 12.92
N GLY A 464 13.24 12.32 12.59
CA GLY A 464 14.37 12.35 13.50
C GLY A 464 15.70 12.07 12.80
N GLU A 465 16.76 11.99 13.57
CA GLU A 465 18.12 11.83 13.03
C GLU A 465 18.39 10.38 12.60
N ILE A 466 19.23 10.26 11.56
CA ILE A 466 19.76 9.00 11.06
C ILE A 466 21.12 8.78 11.73
N LEU A 467 21.30 7.62 12.35
CA LEU A 467 22.46 7.24 13.12
C LEU A 467 22.92 5.85 12.65
N GLU A 468 24.19 5.71 12.31
CA GLU A 468 24.70 4.50 11.65
C GLU A 468 25.48 3.60 12.62
N ASP A 469 25.88 4.13 13.76
CA ASP A 469 26.62 3.39 14.78
C ASP A 469 26.01 3.54 16.18
N LYS A 470 26.36 2.59 17.05
CA LYS A 470 25.85 2.51 18.43
C LYS A 470 26.22 3.72 19.29
N TYR A 471 27.40 4.29 19.13
CA TYR A 471 27.87 5.36 20.00
C TYR A 471 27.14 6.66 19.72
N THR A 472 26.98 7.01 18.45
CA THR A 472 26.20 8.18 18.03
C THR A 472 24.73 8.03 18.42
N LEU A 473 24.16 6.81 18.28
CA LEU A 473 22.80 6.50 18.72
C LEU A 473 22.62 6.71 20.23
N LEU A 474 23.53 6.18 21.06
CA LEU A 474 23.46 6.32 22.52
C LEU A 474 23.63 7.76 22.98
N ASN A 475 24.55 8.51 22.35
CA ASN A 475 24.76 9.92 22.64
C ASN A 475 23.49 10.73 22.31
N LYS A 476 22.91 10.53 21.14
CA LYS A 476 21.68 11.23 20.76
C LYS A 476 20.48 10.83 21.61
N LEU A 477 20.36 9.56 21.97
CA LEU A 477 19.35 9.08 22.90
C LEU A 477 19.47 9.80 24.26
N LYS A 478 20.69 9.93 24.79
CA LYS A 478 20.96 10.66 26.03
C LYS A 478 20.53 12.13 25.94
N GLU A 479 20.89 12.82 24.86
CA GLU A 479 20.48 14.20 24.60
C GLU A 479 18.95 14.34 24.60
N LEU A 480 18.24 13.47 23.88
CA LEU A 480 16.78 13.50 23.83
C LEU A 480 16.13 13.19 25.17
N ILE A 481 16.64 12.23 25.94
CA ILE A 481 16.14 11.93 27.28
C ILE A 481 16.28 13.14 28.20
N ILE A 482 17.43 13.83 28.17
CA ILE A 482 17.64 15.05 28.95
C ILE A 482 16.68 16.14 28.47
N TYR A 483 16.56 16.36 27.16
CA TYR A 483 15.67 17.35 26.57
C TYR A 483 14.20 17.12 27.01
N ILE A 484 13.70 15.88 26.89
CA ILE A 484 12.34 15.50 27.31
C ILE A 484 12.14 15.74 28.80
N SER A 485 13.16 15.47 29.62
CA SER A 485 13.08 15.64 31.09
C SER A 485 13.05 17.09 31.51
N THR A 486 13.71 18.00 30.77
CA THR A 486 13.80 19.43 31.08
C THR A 486 12.67 20.27 30.46
N ASN A 487 12.09 19.83 29.33
CA ASN A 487 11.13 20.59 28.54
C ASN A 487 9.71 19.95 28.56
N SER A 488 9.24 19.53 29.71
CA SER A 488 7.99 18.75 29.87
C SER A 488 6.70 19.41 29.33
N LYS A 489 6.72 20.67 28.95
CA LYS A 489 5.52 21.39 28.45
C LYS A 489 5.49 21.70 26.94
N ASN A 490 6.62 21.62 26.23
CA ASN A 490 6.74 22.08 24.83
C ASN A 490 7.45 21.08 23.89
N ASN A 491 7.17 19.79 24.02
CA ASN A 491 7.68 18.78 23.07
C ASN A 491 6.90 18.88 21.75
N ILE A 492 7.08 19.97 21.00
CA ILE A 492 6.53 20.09 19.65
C ILE A 492 7.64 19.66 18.68
N VAL A 493 7.57 18.41 18.23
CA VAL A 493 8.23 18.01 17.00
C VAL A 493 7.45 18.70 15.88
N GLU A 494 8.11 19.51 15.07
CA GLU A 494 7.47 20.17 13.93
C GLU A 494 6.85 19.12 13.01
N ASN A 495 5.52 19.04 12.99
CA ASN A 495 4.82 17.94 12.38
C ASN A 495 4.38 18.31 10.96
N LYS A 496 4.92 17.61 9.96
CA LYS A 496 4.54 17.72 8.55
C LYS A 496 3.23 16.98 8.22
N ILE A 497 2.57 16.36 9.20
CA ILE A 497 1.35 15.58 8.98
C ILE A 497 0.11 16.43 9.24
N ILE A 498 -0.75 16.54 8.21
CA ILE A 498 -1.88 17.49 8.18
C ILE A 498 -3.09 17.02 9.01
N PHE A 499 -3.31 15.69 9.15
CA PHE A 499 -4.57 15.13 9.67
C PHE A 499 -4.54 14.81 11.16
N THR A 500 -4.37 15.85 11.99
CA THR A 500 -4.31 15.74 13.46
C THR A 500 -5.66 15.98 14.16
N ASN A 501 -6.74 16.27 13.43
CA ASN A 501 -8.02 16.74 13.97
C ASN A 501 -9.00 15.63 14.40
N LYS A 502 -8.58 14.38 14.50
CA LYS A 502 -9.38 13.21 14.95
C LYS A 502 -10.66 12.97 14.12
N LYS A 503 -10.64 13.29 12.82
CA LYS A 503 -11.78 13.12 11.90
C LYS A 503 -11.44 12.24 10.70
N ASN A 504 -10.43 11.38 10.81
CA ASN A 504 -9.99 10.53 9.72
C ASN A 504 -11.06 9.49 9.35
N CYS A 505 -11.63 8.80 10.34
CA CYS A 505 -12.74 7.86 10.12
C CYS A 505 -13.94 8.54 9.44
N GLN A 506 -14.28 9.76 9.88
CA GLN A 506 -15.36 10.52 9.28
C GLN A 506 -15.07 10.85 7.81
N ARG A 507 -13.85 11.34 7.49
CA ARG A 507 -13.44 11.64 6.11
C ARG A 507 -13.47 10.40 5.23
N ILE A 508 -12.94 9.27 5.70
CA ILE A 508 -12.95 8.02 4.97
C ILE A 508 -14.39 7.59 4.69
N TYR A 509 -15.27 7.61 5.70
CA TYR A 509 -16.68 7.25 5.54
C TYR A 509 -17.38 8.12 4.49
N HIS A 510 -17.21 9.44 4.53
CA HIS A 510 -17.79 10.35 3.53
C HIS A 510 -17.25 10.05 2.12
N LYS A 511 -15.94 9.82 1.97
CA LYS A 511 -15.36 9.50 0.67
C LYS A 511 -15.88 8.18 0.09
N ILE A 512 -16.18 7.19 0.92
CA ILE A 512 -16.82 5.94 0.47
C ILE A 512 -18.22 6.23 -0.13
N PHE A 513 -18.96 7.20 0.41
CA PHE A 513 -20.27 7.59 -0.13
C PHE A 513 -20.19 8.53 -1.34
N GLU A 514 -19.22 9.45 -1.38
CA GLU A 514 -19.07 10.41 -2.48
C GLU A 514 -18.61 9.74 -3.78
N ILE A 515 -17.73 8.73 -3.68
CA ILE A 515 -17.09 8.08 -4.83
C ILE A 515 -17.86 6.82 -5.24
N LEU A 516 -18.46 6.12 -4.31
CA LEU A 516 -19.10 4.83 -4.46
C LEU A 516 -20.60 4.85 -4.11
#